data_7f4015567051d1dbab68190fe80abc6c
#
_entry.id   7f4015567051d1dbab68190fe80abc6c
#
_cell.length_a   1.000
_cell.length_b   1.000
_cell.length_c   1.000
_cell.angle_alpha   90.00
_cell.angle_beta   90.00
_cell.angle_gamma   90.00
#
_symmetry.space_group_name_H-M   'P 1'
#
loop_
_entity.id
_entity.type
_entity.pdbx_description
1 polymer ?
#
loop_
_entity_poly.entity_id
_entity_poly.type
_entity_poly.pdbx_seq_one_letter_code
_entity_poly.pdbx_strand_id
1 'polypeptide(L)'
;MSRLAVAAVASFALLGVSAAHADAIEQLKAFHATTKSGRVTFRQVVVSKNQQGQRESTGTFAFQRPGKFRWFYEKPFEQLIVGDGEKVWVYDRDLNQVIVRKLDVALGSTPAALLAGDSALEKNFDLVDTGKRDGLDYVEAKPRSPDTGFERVSIGFADNVPRAMELRDTFGNVTMLTFGRFERNPAIDANEFKFVPPKGADVVGDK
;
A
#
# COMPACT_ATOMS: atom_id res chain seq x y z
N MET A 1 -8.60 79.18 11.76
CA MET A 1 -9.25 77.98 12.34
C MET A 1 -8.95 76.80 11.39
N SER A 2 -7.84 76.10 11.67
CA SER A 2 -7.40 74.98 10.82
C SER A 2 -7.87 73.66 11.44
N ARG A 3 -8.60 72.83 10.67
CA ARG A 3 -9.00 71.49 11.05
C ARG A 3 -8.01 70.50 10.40
N LEU A 4 -7.18 69.84 11.21
CA LEU A 4 -6.38 68.73 10.83
C LEU A 4 -7.27 67.48 10.76
N ALA A 5 -7.33 66.86 9.61
CA ALA A 5 -7.92 65.53 9.43
C ALA A 5 -6.81 64.46 9.60
N VAL A 6 -6.93 63.61 10.60
CA VAL A 6 -6.06 62.46 10.83
C VAL A 6 -6.64 61.29 10.06
N ALA A 7 -5.92 60.82 9.02
CA ALA A 7 -6.25 59.59 8.28
C ALA A 7 -5.63 58.40 9.00
N ALA A 8 -6.46 57.53 9.57
CA ALA A 8 -6.02 56.25 10.13
C ALA A 8 -5.86 55.23 9.01
N VAL A 9 -4.62 54.82 8.73
CA VAL A 9 -4.30 53.70 7.81
C VAL A 9 -4.41 52.39 8.59
N ALA A 10 -5.47 51.64 8.35
CA ALA A 10 -5.64 50.29 8.88
C ALA A 10 -4.82 49.32 8.04
N SER A 11 -3.66 48.90 8.55
CA SER A 11 -2.84 47.83 7.94
C SER A 11 -3.52 46.47 8.21
N PHE A 12 -4.11 45.91 7.18
CA PHE A 12 -4.68 44.56 7.21
C PHE A 12 -3.52 43.54 6.99
N ALA A 13 -2.99 42.98 8.09
CA ALA A 13 -2.02 41.92 8.03
C ALA A 13 -2.74 40.63 7.53
N LEU A 14 -2.50 40.24 6.27
CA LEU A 14 -2.87 38.90 5.77
C LEU A 14 -1.96 37.89 6.48
N LEU A 15 -2.49 37.27 7.51
CA LEU A 15 -1.93 36.03 8.06
C LEU A 15 -2.10 34.95 7.01
N GLY A 16 -1.03 34.69 6.25
CA GLY A 16 -0.96 33.53 5.37
C GLY A 16 -1.07 32.27 6.22
N VAL A 17 -2.22 31.60 6.17
CA VAL A 17 -2.39 30.26 6.73
C VAL A 17 -1.55 29.34 5.86
N SER A 18 -0.31 29.05 6.29
CA SER A 18 0.46 27.94 5.74
C SER A 18 -0.35 26.69 6.07
N ALA A 19 -0.96 26.06 5.06
CA ALA A 19 -1.52 24.73 5.18
C ALA A 19 -0.37 23.82 5.62
N ALA A 20 -0.33 23.42 6.88
CA ALA A 20 0.57 22.40 7.36
C ALA A 20 0.24 21.11 6.57
N HIS A 21 1.06 20.78 5.60
CA HIS A 21 0.99 19.47 4.94
C HIS A 21 1.41 18.44 5.99
N ALA A 22 0.51 17.51 6.30
CA ALA A 22 0.89 16.35 7.09
C ALA A 22 1.98 15.60 6.31
N ASP A 23 3.08 15.26 6.99
CA ASP A 23 4.14 14.48 6.37
C ASP A 23 3.62 13.09 5.96
N ALA A 24 4.34 12.39 5.12
CA ALA A 24 3.88 11.10 4.60
C ALA A 24 3.75 10.03 5.69
N ILE A 25 4.52 10.12 6.77
CA ILE A 25 4.42 9.21 7.92
C ILE A 25 3.09 9.45 8.65
N GLU A 26 2.70 10.71 8.87
CA GLU A 26 1.43 11.05 9.48
C GLU A 26 0.25 10.64 8.58
N GLN A 27 0.37 10.77 7.25
CA GLN A 27 -0.63 10.27 6.31
C GLN A 27 -0.77 8.75 6.36
N LEU A 28 0.33 8.01 6.46
CA LEU A 28 0.32 6.55 6.64
C LEU A 28 -0.36 6.17 7.96
N LYS A 29 -0.02 6.81 9.07
CA LYS A 29 -0.65 6.59 10.37
C LYS A 29 -2.15 6.90 10.34
N ALA A 30 -2.54 8.02 9.74
CA ALA A 30 -3.94 8.40 9.58
C ALA A 30 -4.71 7.38 8.72
N PHE A 31 -4.11 6.90 7.64
CA PHE A 31 -4.70 5.84 6.83
C PHE A 31 -4.93 4.56 7.64
N HIS A 32 -3.95 4.11 8.43
CA HIS A 32 -4.12 2.94 9.28
C HIS A 32 -5.17 3.13 10.38
N ALA A 33 -5.21 4.29 11.02
CA ALA A 33 -6.14 4.58 12.10
C ALA A 33 -7.60 4.65 11.63
N THR A 34 -7.84 5.20 10.43
CA THR A 34 -9.19 5.55 9.95
C THR A 34 -9.75 4.59 8.91
N THR A 35 -8.92 3.70 8.32
CA THR A 35 -9.33 2.78 7.25
C THR A 35 -9.31 1.34 7.74
N LYS A 36 -10.46 0.77 8.06
CA LYS A 36 -10.62 -0.62 8.53
C LYS A 36 -10.74 -1.61 7.39
N SER A 37 -11.31 -1.17 6.26
CA SER A 37 -11.41 -1.93 5.04
C SER A 37 -11.14 -1.04 3.83
N GLY A 38 -10.75 -1.63 2.72
CA GLY A 38 -10.50 -0.90 1.48
C GLY A 38 -10.67 -1.78 0.26
N ARG A 39 -11.00 -1.13 -0.86
CA ARG A 39 -11.03 -1.76 -2.18
C ARG A 39 -10.43 -0.79 -3.20
N VAL A 40 -9.57 -1.31 -4.07
CA VAL A 40 -8.91 -0.50 -5.10
C VAL A 40 -8.51 -1.36 -6.29
N THR A 41 -8.55 -0.80 -7.48
CA THR A 41 -7.89 -1.38 -8.66
C THR A 41 -6.43 -0.96 -8.67
N PHE A 42 -5.57 -1.78 -9.26
CA PHE A 42 -4.17 -1.41 -9.44
C PHE A 42 -3.67 -1.71 -10.85
N ARG A 43 -2.67 -0.95 -11.26
CA ARG A 43 -1.79 -1.23 -12.38
C ARG A 43 -0.38 -1.42 -11.81
N GLN A 44 0.27 -2.52 -12.16
CA GLN A 44 1.62 -2.85 -11.73
C GLN A 44 2.55 -2.90 -12.93
N VAL A 45 3.74 -2.35 -12.78
CA VAL A 45 4.84 -2.47 -13.74
C VAL A 45 6.06 -3.00 -13.00
N VAL A 46 6.63 -4.09 -13.47
CA VAL A 46 7.88 -4.65 -12.95
C VAL A 46 8.99 -4.35 -13.94
N VAL A 47 10.02 -3.64 -13.47
CA VAL A 47 11.23 -3.34 -14.21
C VAL A 47 12.37 -4.19 -13.66
N SER A 48 12.91 -5.08 -14.49
CA SER A 48 14.07 -5.88 -14.12
C SER A 48 15.32 -5.01 -14.00
N LYS A 49 16.23 -5.32 -13.07
CA LYS A 49 17.53 -4.65 -12.88
C LYS A 49 18.31 -4.53 -14.19
N ASN A 50 18.24 -5.52 -15.07
CA ASN A 50 18.94 -5.55 -16.34
C ASN A 50 18.18 -4.81 -17.46
N GLN A 51 17.08 -4.12 -17.15
CA GLN A 51 16.22 -3.38 -18.09
C GLN A 51 15.74 -4.21 -19.31
N GLN A 52 15.80 -5.53 -19.23
CA GLN A 52 15.33 -6.43 -20.28
C GLN A 52 13.82 -6.67 -20.12
N GLY A 53 13.06 -5.67 -20.55
CA GLY A 53 11.60 -5.75 -20.60
C GLY A 53 10.90 -5.21 -19.35
N GLN A 54 9.70 -4.71 -19.59
CA GLN A 54 8.73 -4.35 -18.56
C GLN A 54 7.60 -5.37 -18.63
N ARG A 55 7.17 -5.85 -17.47
CA ARG A 55 5.96 -6.67 -17.34
C ARG A 55 4.88 -5.85 -16.67
N GLU A 56 3.75 -5.75 -17.35
CA GLU A 56 2.59 -5.03 -16.84
C GLU A 56 1.53 -6.03 -16.39
N SER A 57 0.90 -5.74 -15.26
CA SER A 57 -0.21 -6.50 -14.71
C SER A 57 -1.27 -5.53 -14.19
N THR A 58 -2.53 -5.94 -14.23
CA THR A 58 -3.64 -5.20 -13.65
C THR A 58 -4.46 -6.12 -12.76
N GLY A 59 -5.17 -5.53 -11.81
CA GLY A 59 -6.00 -6.32 -10.92
C GLY A 59 -6.72 -5.48 -9.87
N THR A 60 -7.21 -6.18 -8.86
CA THR A 60 -7.95 -5.62 -7.74
C THR A 60 -7.31 -6.02 -6.42
N PHE A 61 -7.34 -5.09 -5.47
CA PHE A 61 -6.92 -5.34 -4.10
C PHE A 61 -8.05 -4.93 -3.16
N ALA A 62 -8.43 -5.85 -2.28
CA ALA A 62 -9.37 -5.60 -1.20
C ALA A 62 -8.75 -6.07 0.12
N PHE A 63 -9.08 -5.37 1.22
CA PHE A 63 -8.65 -5.79 2.55
C PHE A 63 -9.67 -5.45 3.62
N GLN A 64 -9.58 -6.18 4.72
CA GLN A 64 -10.27 -5.91 5.98
C GLN A 64 -9.31 -6.21 7.13
N ARG A 65 -8.96 -5.19 7.89
CA ARG A 65 -8.04 -5.35 9.04
C ARG A 65 -8.70 -6.06 10.21
N PRO A 66 -7.92 -6.84 10.99
CA PRO A 66 -6.51 -7.14 10.77
C PRO A 66 -6.30 -8.33 9.81
N GLY A 67 -5.25 -8.27 9.00
CA GLY A 67 -4.67 -9.42 8.30
C GLY A 67 -5.48 -10.08 7.19
N LYS A 68 -6.69 -9.62 6.89
CA LYS A 68 -7.50 -10.16 5.79
C LYS A 68 -7.31 -9.33 4.55
N PHE A 69 -6.97 -10.00 3.44
CA PHE A 69 -6.83 -9.33 2.14
C PHE A 69 -7.05 -10.30 0.99
N ARG A 70 -7.38 -9.73 -0.16
CA ARG A 70 -7.51 -10.40 -1.44
C ARG A 70 -6.82 -9.56 -2.48
N TRP A 71 -5.71 -10.07 -3.04
CA TRP A 71 -4.98 -9.46 -4.13
C TRP A 71 -5.17 -10.32 -5.37
N PHE A 72 -5.86 -9.81 -6.35
CA PHE A 72 -6.20 -10.55 -7.56
C PHE A 72 -5.59 -9.89 -8.78
N TYR A 73 -4.68 -10.59 -9.44
CA TYR A 73 -4.19 -10.23 -10.76
C TYR A 73 -5.14 -10.77 -11.81
N GLU A 74 -5.61 -9.88 -12.70
CA GLU A 74 -6.56 -10.19 -13.78
C GLU A 74 -5.83 -10.40 -15.10
N LYS A 75 -4.77 -9.62 -15.35
CA LYS A 75 -4.00 -9.65 -16.60
C LYS A 75 -2.51 -9.51 -16.31
N PRO A 76 -1.62 -10.08 -17.17
CA PRO A 76 -1.90 -10.96 -18.29
C PRO A 76 -2.27 -12.40 -17.86
N PHE A 77 -1.89 -12.80 -16.63
CA PHE A 77 -2.13 -14.13 -16.05
C PHE A 77 -2.91 -13.99 -14.74
N GLU A 78 -3.89 -14.85 -14.56
CA GLU A 78 -4.68 -14.84 -13.34
C GLU A 78 -3.90 -15.44 -12.17
N GLN A 79 -3.67 -14.63 -11.15
CA GLN A 79 -3.10 -15.07 -9.88
C GLN A 79 -3.91 -14.50 -8.73
N LEU A 80 -4.16 -15.31 -7.72
CA LEU A 80 -4.92 -14.90 -6.54
C LEU A 80 -4.07 -15.08 -5.30
N ILE A 81 -3.97 -14.01 -4.50
CA ILE A 81 -3.34 -14.04 -3.18
C ILE A 81 -4.40 -13.68 -2.15
N VAL A 82 -4.65 -14.56 -1.19
CA VAL A 82 -5.64 -14.35 -0.12
C VAL A 82 -4.97 -14.48 1.24
N GLY A 83 -5.10 -13.45 2.06
CA GLY A 83 -4.86 -13.53 3.49
C GLY A 83 -6.19 -13.72 4.21
N ASP A 84 -6.36 -14.80 4.95
CA ASP A 84 -7.61 -15.12 5.65
C ASP A 84 -7.62 -14.67 7.12
N GLY A 85 -6.52 -14.09 7.59
CA GLY A 85 -6.28 -13.70 8.97
C GLY A 85 -5.33 -14.64 9.72
N GLU A 86 -5.07 -15.84 9.21
CA GLU A 86 -4.16 -16.84 9.79
C GLU A 86 -3.09 -17.29 8.80
N LYS A 87 -3.46 -17.43 7.55
CA LYS A 87 -2.60 -17.92 6.45
C LYS A 87 -2.68 -16.99 5.25
N VAL A 88 -1.66 -17.09 4.41
CA VAL A 88 -1.63 -16.51 3.06
C VAL A 88 -1.61 -17.65 2.05
N TRP A 89 -2.55 -17.60 1.15
CA TRP A 89 -2.73 -18.53 0.04
C TRP A 89 -2.36 -17.82 -1.25
N VAL A 90 -1.43 -18.40 -2.02
CA VAL A 90 -1.06 -17.92 -3.37
C VAL A 90 -1.49 -18.99 -4.36
N TYR A 91 -2.49 -18.68 -5.17
CA TYR A 91 -3.01 -19.58 -6.18
C TYR A 91 -2.62 -19.09 -7.57
N ASP A 92 -1.83 -19.89 -8.25
CA ASP A 92 -1.53 -19.73 -9.67
C ASP A 92 -2.46 -20.65 -10.47
N ARG A 93 -3.34 -20.03 -11.25
CA ARG A 93 -4.37 -20.76 -11.99
C ARG A 93 -3.79 -21.58 -13.13
N ASP A 94 -2.80 -21.04 -13.83
CA ASP A 94 -2.22 -21.67 -15.00
C ASP A 94 -1.41 -22.92 -14.64
N LEU A 95 -0.76 -22.87 -13.46
CA LEU A 95 -0.03 -24.01 -12.90
C LEU A 95 -0.91 -24.95 -12.07
N ASN A 96 -2.15 -24.56 -11.78
CA ASN A 96 -3.04 -25.22 -10.82
C ASN A 96 -2.34 -25.53 -9.49
N GLN A 97 -1.54 -24.59 -9.00
CA GLN A 97 -0.73 -24.72 -7.80
C GLN A 97 -1.14 -23.71 -6.74
N VAL A 98 -1.15 -24.15 -5.49
CA VAL A 98 -1.41 -23.33 -4.31
C VAL A 98 -0.19 -23.39 -3.39
N ILE A 99 0.36 -22.23 -3.05
CA ILE A 99 1.36 -22.09 -1.99
C ILE A 99 0.67 -21.52 -0.76
N VAL A 100 0.85 -22.19 0.39
CA VAL A 100 0.31 -21.73 1.66
C VAL A 100 1.43 -21.41 2.66
N ARG A 101 1.31 -20.26 3.35
CA ARG A 101 2.26 -19.80 4.38
C ARG A 101 1.50 -19.21 5.57
N LYS A 102 2.11 -19.25 6.74
CA LYS A 102 1.57 -18.53 7.91
C LYS A 102 1.59 -17.02 7.64
N LEU A 103 0.53 -16.34 8.10
CA LEU A 103 0.34 -14.90 7.83
C LEU A 103 1.48 -14.03 8.36
N ASP A 104 1.94 -14.29 9.60
CA ASP A 104 3.03 -13.56 10.24
C ASP A 104 4.35 -13.62 9.43
N VAL A 105 4.67 -14.79 8.89
CA VAL A 105 5.84 -14.98 8.01
C VAL A 105 5.63 -14.30 6.67
N ALA A 106 4.44 -14.40 6.09
CA ALA A 106 4.13 -13.84 4.78
C ALA A 106 3.99 -12.31 4.81
N LEU A 107 3.48 -11.73 5.89
CA LEU A 107 3.33 -10.28 6.04
C LEU A 107 4.67 -9.56 6.02
N GLY A 108 5.74 -10.15 6.59
CA GLY A 108 7.09 -9.59 6.50
C GLY A 108 7.66 -9.56 5.08
N SER A 109 7.03 -10.24 4.11
CA SER A 109 7.56 -10.45 2.76
C SER A 109 6.64 -9.94 1.63
N THR A 110 5.52 -9.27 1.92
CA THR A 110 4.60 -8.79 0.89
C THR A 110 4.24 -7.31 1.04
N PRO A 111 4.13 -6.55 -0.07
CA PRO A 111 3.65 -5.16 -0.05
C PRO A 111 2.23 -5.02 0.51
N ALA A 112 1.41 -6.08 0.40
CA ALA A 112 0.07 -6.14 0.96
C ALA A 112 0.06 -5.93 2.48
N ALA A 113 1.14 -6.33 3.18
CA ALA A 113 1.30 -6.14 4.62
C ALA A 113 1.26 -4.66 5.03
N LEU A 114 1.91 -3.79 4.26
CA LEU A 114 1.92 -2.35 4.53
C LEU A 114 0.55 -1.70 4.35
N LEU A 115 -0.30 -2.28 3.50
CA LEU A 115 -1.65 -1.76 3.24
C LEU A 115 -2.71 -2.43 4.13
N ALA A 116 -2.62 -3.75 4.37
CA ALA A 116 -3.62 -4.55 5.07
C ALA A 116 -3.21 -4.95 6.50
N GLY A 117 -1.95 -4.76 6.87
CA GLY A 117 -1.43 -5.07 8.20
C GLY A 117 -2.06 -4.25 9.31
N ASP A 118 -1.65 -4.53 10.53
CA ASP A 118 -2.05 -3.76 11.71
C ASP A 118 -1.28 -2.43 11.82
N SER A 119 -1.60 -1.64 12.84
CA SER A 119 -0.95 -0.35 13.11
C SER A 119 0.49 -0.48 13.66
N ALA A 120 1.03 -1.69 13.77
CA ALA A 120 2.36 -1.95 14.34
C ALA A 120 3.49 -1.85 13.29
N LEU A 121 3.31 -1.03 12.25
CA LEU A 121 4.30 -0.86 11.17
C LEU A 121 5.69 -0.50 11.70
N GLU A 122 5.77 0.38 12.69
CA GLU A 122 7.03 0.84 13.29
C GLU A 122 7.80 -0.27 14.03
N LYS A 123 7.14 -1.39 14.36
CA LYS A 123 7.81 -2.56 14.92
C LYS A 123 8.61 -3.33 13.87
N ASN A 124 8.09 -3.35 12.65
CA ASN A 124 8.62 -4.16 11.57
C ASN A 124 9.42 -3.35 10.54
N PHE A 125 9.23 -2.03 10.52
CA PHE A 125 9.83 -1.15 9.52
C PHE A 125 10.42 0.10 10.15
N ASP A 126 11.55 0.55 9.60
CA ASP A 126 12.05 1.91 9.78
C ASP A 126 11.37 2.79 8.74
N LEU A 127 10.66 3.83 9.21
CA LEU A 127 9.90 4.74 8.36
C LEU A 127 10.68 6.05 8.18
N VAL A 128 10.79 6.51 6.94
CA VAL A 128 11.44 7.78 6.60
C VAL A 128 10.53 8.56 5.65
N ASP A 129 10.22 9.81 6.00
CA ASP A 129 9.61 10.75 5.05
C ASP A 129 10.65 11.13 4.00
N THR A 130 10.34 10.90 2.73
CA THR A 130 11.22 11.20 1.60
C THR A 130 10.75 12.40 0.79
N GLY A 131 9.76 13.13 1.31
CA GLY A 131 9.24 14.35 0.72
C GLY A 131 8.29 14.14 -0.44
N LYS A 132 8.04 15.21 -1.17
CA LYS A 132 7.04 15.26 -2.24
C LYS A 132 7.64 14.95 -3.59
N ARG A 133 7.00 14.05 -4.36
CA ARG A 133 7.35 13.71 -5.74
C ARG A 133 6.06 13.48 -6.54
N ASP A 134 5.94 14.07 -7.72
CA ASP A 134 4.78 13.93 -8.62
C ASP A 134 3.42 14.23 -7.95
N GLY A 135 3.41 15.20 -7.03
CA GLY A 135 2.19 15.58 -6.31
C GLY A 135 1.81 14.69 -5.13
N LEU A 136 2.57 13.63 -4.84
CA LEU A 136 2.36 12.71 -3.72
C LEU A 136 3.43 12.90 -2.65
N ASP A 137 3.06 12.75 -1.39
CA ASP A 137 3.97 12.74 -0.25
C ASP A 137 4.41 11.29 0.00
N TYR A 138 5.74 11.03 -0.01
CA TYR A 138 6.28 9.68 0.02
C TYR A 138 6.89 9.32 1.37
N VAL A 139 6.47 8.17 1.91
CA VAL A 139 7.13 7.48 3.01
C VAL A 139 7.87 6.26 2.49
N GLU A 140 9.14 6.11 2.86
CA GLU A 140 9.93 4.90 2.64
C GLU A 140 9.89 4.04 3.90
N ALA A 141 9.58 2.76 3.72
CA ALA A 141 9.57 1.73 4.76
C ALA A 141 10.68 0.70 4.47
N LYS A 142 11.67 0.61 5.35
CA LYS A 142 12.72 -0.41 5.32
C LYS A 142 12.42 -1.51 6.32
N PRO A 143 12.40 -2.78 5.88
CA PRO A 143 12.23 -3.88 6.82
C PRO A 143 13.36 -3.92 7.85
N ARG A 144 13.02 -4.19 9.12
CA ARG A 144 14.01 -4.44 10.19
C ARG A 144 14.56 -5.86 10.14
N SER A 145 13.77 -6.81 9.62
CA SER A 145 14.22 -8.19 9.41
C SER A 145 14.97 -8.31 8.08
N PRO A 146 16.13 -9.00 8.06
CA PRO A 146 16.86 -9.24 6.82
C PRO A 146 16.19 -10.30 5.91
N ASP A 147 15.29 -11.12 6.45
CA ASP A 147 14.67 -12.25 5.75
C ASP A 147 13.44 -11.85 4.92
N THR A 148 13.35 -10.57 4.55
CA THR A 148 12.30 -10.08 3.66
C THR A 148 12.73 -10.17 2.21
N GLY A 149 11.79 -10.46 1.30
CA GLY A 149 12.07 -10.53 -0.14
C GLY A 149 12.32 -9.16 -0.79
N PHE A 150 12.37 -8.06 -0.01
CA PHE A 150 12.55 -6.70 -0.52
C PHE A 150 13.44 -5.85 0.40
N GLU A 151 14.13 -4.88 -0.20
CA GLU A 151 15.02 -3.94 0.49
C GLU A 151 14.25 -2.75 1.08
N ARG A 152 13.25 -2.27 0.34
CA ARG A 152 12.44 -1.12 0.73
C ARG A 152 11.13 -1.06 -0.04
N VAL A 153 10.15 -0.39 0.56
CA VAL A 153 8.88 -0.02 -0.07
C VAL A 153 8.65 1.46 0.13
N SER A 154 8.41 2.20 -0.94
CA SER A 154 7.99 3.61 -0.89
C SER A 154 6.51 3.71 -1.20
N ILE A 155 5.74 4.43 -0.39
CA ILE A 155 4.30 4.62 -0.59
C ILE A 155 4.03 6.10 -0.74
N GLY A 156 3.40 6.49 -1.86
CA GLY A 156 2.98 7.85 -2.15
C GLY A 156 1.54 8.08 -1.74
N PHE A 157 1.33 9.10 -0.92
CA PHE A 157 0.02 9.48 -0.37
C PHE A 157 -0.49 10.79 -0.97
N ALA A 158 -1.81 10.88 -1.09
CA ALA A 158 -2.54 12.13 -1.21
C ALA A 158 -3.83 12.01 -0.37
N ASP A 159 -4.11 13.04 0.46
CA ASP A 159 -5.31 13.09 1.31
C ASP A 159 -5.47 11.86 2.23
N ASN A 160 -4.36 11.41 2.81
CA ASN A 160 -4.29 10.20 3.65
C ASN A 160 -4.72 8.91 2.93
N VAL A 161 -4.58 8.87 1.60
CA VAL A 161 -4.91 7.70 0.77
C VAL A 161 -3.70 7.31 -0.07
N PRO A 162 -3.27 6.04 -0.07
CA PRO A 162 -2.20 5.58 -0.94
C PRO A 162 -2.63 5.68 -2.41
N ARG A 163 -1.77 6.29 -3.24
CA ARG A 163 -1.96 6.48 -4.68
C ARG A 163 -0.93 5.72 -5.51
N ALA A 164 0.25 5.52 -4.94
CA ALA A 164 1.33 4.79 -5.59
C ALA A 164 2.13 3.98 -4.57
N MET A 165 2.78 2.93 -5.04
CA MET A 165 3.73 2.16 -4.26
C MET A 165 4.89 1.75 -5.17
N GLU A 166 6.10 1.85 -4.67
CA GLU A 166 7.31 1.36 -5.32
C GLU A 166 8.00 0.37 -4.38
N LEU A 167 8.27 -0.82 -4.85
CA LEU A 167 8.98 -1.85 -4.12
C LEU A 167 10.28 -2.18 -4.83
N ARG A 168 11.37 -2.19 -4.11
CA ARG A 168 12.66 -2.70 -4.57
C ARG A 168 12.92 -4.05 -3.91
N ASP A 169 13.04 -5.10 -4.73
CA ASP A 169 13.41 -6.43 -4.23
C ASP A 169 14.93 -6.56 -3.99
N THR A 170 15.33 -7.62 -3.31
CA THR A 170 16.74 -7.93 -2.99
C THR A 170 17.59 -8.26 -4.22
N PHE A 171 16.95 -8.54 -5.36
CA PHE A 171 17.64 -8.76 -6.64
C PHE A 171 17.84 -7.46 -7.43
N GLY A 172 17.27 -6.35 -6.94
CA GLY A 172 17.35 -5.02 -7.55
C GLY A 172 16.29 -4.76 -8.61
N ASN A 173 15.25 -5.60 -8.73
CA ASN A 173 14.10 -5.28 -9.56
C ASN A 173 13.24 -4.22 -8.85
N VAL A 174 12.54 -3.43 -9.64
CA VAL A 174 11.62 -2.40 -9.15
C VAL A 174 10.21 -2.74 -9.60
N THR A 175 9.30 -2.86 -8.64
CA THR A 175 7.86 -3.01 -8.88
C THR A 175 7.19 -1.69 -8.56
N MET A 176 6.51 -1.10 -9.54
CA MET A 176 5.74 0.12 -9.40
C MET A 176 4.24 -0.22 -9.47
N LEU A 177 3.48 0.24 -8.49
CA LEU A 177 2.03 0.11 -8.41
C LEU A 177 1.41 1.50 -8.48
N THR A 178 0.41 1.66 -9.32
CA THR A 178 -0.47 2.83 -9.35
C THR A 178 -1.86 2.38 -8.94
N PHE A 179 -2.42 3.04 -7.95
CA PHE A 179 -3.75 2.73 -7.44
C PHE A 179 -4.80 3.61 -8.10
N GLY A 180 -5.92 3.01 -8.49
CA GLY A 180 -7.09 3.71 -9.00
C GLY A 180 -7.88 4.40 -7.88
N ARG A 181 -9.19 4.53 -8.09
CA ARG A 181 -10.08 5.08 -7.06
C ARG A 181 -10.13 4.15 -5.85
N PHE A 182 -9.70 4.66 -4.72
CA PHE A 182 -9.68 3.94 -3.46
C PHE A 182 -11.04 4.11 -2.75
N GLU A 183 -11.72 3.01 -2.49
CA GLU A 183 -12.92 2.96 -1.65
C GLU A 183 -12.51 2.69 -0.21
N ARG A 184 -12.81 3.62 0.69
CA ARG A 184 -12.46 3.50 2.12
C ARG A 184 -13.67 3.00 2.89
N ASN A 185 -13.41 2.02 3.76
CA ASN A 185 -14.41 1.42 4.64
C ASN A 185 -15.68 0.89 3.93
N PRO A 186 -15.57 0.28 2.71
CA PRO A 186 -16.71 -0.38 2.11
C PRO A 186 -17.12 -1.58 2.96
N ALA A 187 -18.40 -1.93 2.91
CA ALA A 187 -18.86 -3.22 3.41
C ALA A 187 -18.32 -4.32 2.48
N ILE A 188 -17.51 -5.24 3.03
CA ILE A 188 -16.94 -6.36 2.28
C ILE A 188 -17.44 -7.65 2.94
N ASP A 189 -17.95 -8.58 2.11
CA ASP A 189 -18.35 -9.90 2.61
C ASP A 189 -17.12 -10.65 3.12
N ALA A 190 -17.19 -11.17 4.33
CA ALA A 190 -16.10 -11.94 4.93
C ALA A 190 -15.72 -13.19 4.12
N ASN A 191 -16.59 -13.68 3.27
CA ASN A 191 -16.31 -14.80 2.37
C ASN A 191 -15.33 -14.44 1.24
N GLU A 192 -15.16 -13.15 0.91
CA GLU A 192 -14.15 -12.71 -0.07
C GLU A 192 -12.72 -13.00 0.38
N PHE A 193 -12.50 -13.16 1.68
CA PHE A 193 -11.20 -13.47 2.28
C PHE A 193 -11.03 -14.95 2.64
N LYS A 194 -11.94 -15.81 2.20
CA LYS A 194 -11.83 -17.26 2.35
C LYS A 194 -11.28 -17.86 1.07
N PHE A 195 -10.35 -18.78 1.21
CA PHE A 195 -9.83 -19.53 0.07
C PHE A 195 -9.92 -21.04 0.36
N VAL A 196 -10.44 -21.76 -0.62
CA VAL A 196 -10.46 -23.22 -0.61
C VAL A 196 -9.73 -23.67 -1.88
N PRO A 197 -8.64 -24.46 -1.75
CA PRO A 197 -7.93 -24.96 -2.91
C PRO A 197 -8.88 -25.67 -3.88
N PRO A 198 -8.80 -25.39 -5.19
CA PRO A 198 -9.57 -26.11 -6.18
C PRO A 198 -9.26 -27.61 -6.16
N LYS A 199 -10.24 -28.42 -6.56
CA LYS A 199 -10.04 -29.87 -6.64
C LYS A 199 -8.92 -30.20 -7.62
N GLY A 200 -7.92 -30.96 -7.15
CA GLY A 200 -6.76 -31.35 -7.96
C GLY A 200 -5.64 -30.32 -8.03
N ALA A 201 -5.74 -29.21 -7.30
CA ALA A 201 -4.61 -28.29 -7.17
C ALA A 201 -3.50 -28.93 -6.33
N ASP A 202 -2.25 -28.70 -6.75
CA ASP A 202 -1.07 -29.06 -5.97
C ASP A 202 -0.88 -28.04 -4.83
N VAL A 203 -0.93 -28.51 -3.58
CA VAL A 203 -0.84 -27.64 -2.40
C VAL A 203 0.47 -27.84 -1.68
N VAL A 204 1.31 -26.80 -1.68
CA VAL A 204 2.68 -26.80 -1.13
C VAL A 204 2.80 -25.79 0.01
N GLY A 205 3.58 -26.10 1.03
CA GLY A 205 3.93 -25.19 2.12
C GLY A 205 3.36 -25.61 3.48
N ASP A 206 3.13 -24.63 4.36
CA ASP A 206 2.71 -24.86 5.76
C ASP A 206 1.23 -25.29 5.80
N LYS A 207 0.99 -26.57 6.09
CA LYS A 207 -0.38 -27.12 6.23
C LYS A 207 -0.98 -26.81 7.60
#